data_5dfb277ad6606c044b7318ae8f007833
#
_entry.id   5dfb277ad6606c044b7318ae8f007833
#
_cell.length_a   1.000
_cell.length_b   1.000
_cell.length_c   1.000
_cell.angle_alpha   90.00
_cell.angle_beta   90.00
_cell.angle_gamma   90.00
#
_symmetry.space_group_name_H-M   'P 1'
#
loop_
_entity.id
_entity.type
_entity.pdbx_description
1 polymer ?
#
loop_
_entity_poly.entity_id
_entity_poly.type
_entity_poly.pdbx_seq_one_letter_code
_entity_poly.pdbx_strand_id
1 'polypeptide(L)'
;MASQPRDASTVVLLRDGSQGVETLMLRRALTMKFAPGMHVFPGGRVDEADYRRVVEFAGDDAERLATRASTDSPGIAALYSCAVRETIEEVDVDLAPVDEHGALVIQTALMPLIDHWVTPEVESWRYDVRFFAAAVPEGTDARLVTTEADRATWLTPAAALEEFGSGRLPMLPPTEAVL
;
A
#
# COMPACT_ATOMS: atom_id res chain seq x y z
N MET A 1 13.76 25.59 -1.20
CA MET A 1 13.91 24.41 -2.06
C MET A 1 12.82 23.44 -1.66
N ALA A 2 12.10 22.85 -2.63
CA ALA A 2 11.12 21.80 -2.33
C ALA A 2 11.83 20.62 -1.61
N SER A 3 11.16 20.00 -0.63
CA SER A 3 11.71 18.82 0.04
C SER A 3 11.75 17.64 -0.94
N GLN A 4 12.79 16.80 -0.87
CA GLN A 4 12.78 15.55 -1.62
C GLN A 4 11.60 14.68 -1.15
N PRO A 5 10.85 14.06 -2.08
CA PRO A 5 9.81 13.12 -1.71
C PRO A 5 10.45 11.87 -1.06
N ARG A 6 9.72 11.28 -0.12
CA ARG A 6 10.14 10.06 0.58
C ARG A 6 9.46 8.86 -0.06
N ASP A 7 10.22 7.81 -0.32
CA ASP A 7 9.66 6.56 -0.83
C ASP A 7 8.61 6.00 0.13
N ALA A 8 7.52 5.52 -0.45
CA ALA A 8 6.41 4.93 0.26
C ALA A 8 5.76 3.82 -0.58
N SER A 9 5.12 2.88 0.11
CA SER A 9 4.36 1.79 -0.51
C SER A 9 2.94 1.79 0.02
N THR A 10 1.99 1.51 -0.87
CA THR A 10 0.58 1.38 -0.55
C THR A 10 0.03 0.13 -1.21
N VAL A 11 -0.81 -0.62 -0.51
CA VAL A 11 -1.38 -1.87 -1.00
C VAL A 11 -2.89 -1.79 -1.07
N VAL A 12 -3.42 -1.93 -2.28
CA VAL A 12 -4.85 -2.15 -2.53
C VAL A 12 -5.16 -3.61 -2.22
N LEU A 13 -5.60 -3.87 -1.00
CA LEU A 13 -6.02 -5.22 -0.60
C LEU A 13 -7.39 -5.53 -1.19
N LEU A 14 -7.49 -6.68 -1.83
CA LEU A 14 -8.69 -7.13 -2.53
C LEU A 14 -9.23 -8.42 -1.94
N ARG A 15 -10.55 -8.57 -1.94
CA ARG A 15 -11.23 -9.84 -1.63
C ARG A 15 -12.51 -9.99 -2.46
N ASP A 16 -12.99 -11.21 -2.55
CA ASP A 16 -14.34 -11.45 -3.07
C ASP A 16 -15.38 -11.08 -2.01
N GLY A 17 -16.29 -10.19 -2.36
CA GLY A 17 -17.44 -9.80 -1.54
C GLY A 17 -18.75 -10.28 -2.15
N SER A 18 -19.85 -10.12 -1.42
CA SER A 18 -21.17 -10.55 -1.88
C SER A 18 -21.73 -9.79 -3.09
N GLN A 19 -21.17 -8.61 -3.37
CA GLN A 19 -21.58 -7.73 -4.49
C GLN A 19 -20.46 -7.48 -5.51
N GLY A 20 -19.40 -8.29 -5.49
CA GLY A 20 -18.25 -8.17 -6.34
C GLY A 20 -16.95 -7.99 -5.56
N VAL A 21 -15.88 -7.67 -6.25
CA VAL A 21 -14.58 -7.41 -5.61
C VAL A 21 -14.67 -6.20 -4.70
N GLU A 22 -14.18 -6.37 -3.47
CA GLU A 22 -14.08 -5.31 -2.45
C GLU A 22 -12.62 -4.98 -2.18
N THR A 23 -12.35 -3.72 -1.83
CA THR A 23 -11.05 -3.25 -1.33
C THR A 23 -11.16 -2.75 0.10
N LEU A 24 -10.08 -2.91 0.86
CA LEU A 24 -10.00 -2.45 2.25
C LEU A 24 -9.59 -0.98 2.29
N MET A 25 -10.45 -0.15 2.88
CA MET A 25 -10.18 1.27 3.12
C MET A 25 -9.99 1.51 4.62
N LEU A 26 -8.92 2.21 4.99
CA LEU A 26 -8.62 2.63 6.35
C LEU A 26 -8.95 4.12 6.50
N ARG A 27 -9.68 4.50 7.56
CA ARG A 27 -9.83 5.90 7.91
C ARG A 27 -8.70 6.30 8.85
N ARG A 28 -7.88 7.27 8.44
CA ARG A 28 -6.79 7.79 9.26
C ARG A 28 -7.34 8.46 10.52
N ALA A 29 -6.73 8.14 11.67
CA ALA A 29 -7.13 8.72 12.95
C ALA A 29 -7.04 10.26 12.90
N LEU A 30 -7.97 10.94 13.56
CA LEU A 30 -8.00 12.42 13.60
C LEU A 30 -6.78 13.02 14.31
N THR A 31 -6.02 12.21 15.03
CA THR A 31 -4.76 12.60 15.71
C THR A 31 -3.55 12.63 14.77
N MET A 32 -3.69 12.10 13.55
CA MET A 32 -2.60 12.06 12.58
C MET A 32 -2.24 13.46 12.08
N LYS A 33 -0.93 13.71 11.90
CA LYS A 33 -0.41 14.99 11.40
C LYS A 33 -0.65 15.19 9.90
N PHE A 34 -0.70 14.11 9.14
CA PHE A 34 -0.91 14.14 7.70
C PHE A 34 -2.26 13.49 7.37
N ALA A 35 -3.07 14.18 6.58
CA ALA A 35 -4.37 13.72 6.09
C ALA A 35 -5.31 13.10 7.16
N PRO A 36 -5.55 13.77 8.33
CA PRO A 36 -6.45 13.23 9.35
C PRO A 36 -7.86 13.04 8.80
N GLY A 37 -8.49 11.92 9.13
CA GLY A 37 -9.85 11.58 8.70
C GLY A 37 -10.01 11.16 7.24
N MET A 38 -8.95 11.23 6.43
CA MET A 38 -8.96 10.73 5.05
C MET A 38 -8.98 9.21 5.00
N HIS A 39 -9.62 8.67 3.98
CA HIS A 39 -9.59 7.24 3.71
C HIS A 39 -8.43 6.93 2.76
N VAL A 40 -7.69 5.90 3.10
CA VAL A 40 -6.49 5.45 2.40
C VAL A 40 -6.50 3.92 2.31
N PHE A 41 -5.65 3.36 1.46
CA PHE A 41 -5.29 1.94 1.53
C PHE A 41 -4.19 1.73 2.58
N PRO A 42 -3.98 0.51 3.10
CA PRO A 42 -2.84 0.18 3.94
C PRO A 42 -1.53 0.57 3.28
N GLY A 43 -0.63 1.15 4.07
CA GLY A 43 0.67 1.54 3.56
C GLY A 43 1.36 2.65 4.34
N GLY A 44 2.65 2.82 4.08
CA GLY A 44 3.47 3.79 4.77
C GLY A 44 4.80 4.07 4.09
N ARG A 45 5.66 4.73 4.83
CA ARG A 45 6.97 5.14 4.36
C ARG A 45 7.96 3.97 4.38
N VAL A 46 8.81 3.90 3.35
CA VAL A 46 9.96 2.99 3.36
C VAL A 46 10.92 3.39 4.47
N ASP A 47 11.28 2.45 5.33
CA ASP A 47 12.23 2.62 6.42
C ASP A 47 13.59 1.98 6.09
N GLU A 48 14.63 2.31 6.87
CA GLU A 48 15.95 1.71 6.68
C GLU A 48 15.96 0.19 6.85
N ALA A 49 15.05 -0.36 7.66
CA ALA A 49 14.90 -1.80 7.83
C ALA A 49 14.44 -2.49 6.54
N ASP A 50 13.60 -1.81 5.74
CA ASP A 50 13.12 -2.32 4.46
C ASP A 50 14.26 -2.47 3.44
N TYR A 51 15.20 -1.51 3.41
CA TYR A 51 16.40 -1.59 2.55
C TYR A 51 17.37 -2.71 2.97
N ARG A 52 17.32 -3.16 4.22
CA ARG A 52 18.18 -4.25 4.72
C ARG A 52 17.56 -5.64 4.58
N ARG A 53 16.27 -5.69 4.28
CA ARG A 53 15.55 -6.96 4.08
C ARG A 53 16.01 -7.63 2.80
N VAL A 54 16.34 -8.91 2.87
CA VAL A 54 16.57 -9.71 1.68
C VAL A 54 15.22 -10.04 1.05
N VAL A 55 15.07 -9.72 -0.23
CA VAL A 55 13.84 -9.97 -1.00
C VAL A 55 14.19 -10.77 -2.24
N GLU A 56 13.48 -11.86 -2.44
CA GLU A 56 13.53 -12.68 -3.65
C GLU A 56 12.25 -12.51 -4.47
N PHE A 57 12.40 -12.32 -5.77
CA PHE A 57 11.29 -12.15 -6.68
C PHE A 57 11.02 -13.45 -7.46
N ALA A 58 9.83 -14.00 -7.31
CA ALA A 58 9.34 -15.13 -8.09
C ALA A 58 8.45 -14.62 -9.23
N GLY A 59 8.86 -14.88 -10.47
CA GLY A 59 8.10 -14.56 -11.68
C GLY A 59 8.59 -13.38 -12.49
N ASP A 60 9.41 -12.47 -11.91
CA ASP A 60 10.05 -11.36 -12.62
C ASP A 60 11.45 -11.09 -12.02
N ASP A 61 12.31 -10.35 -12.71
CA ASP A 61 13.60 -9.96 -12.17
C ASP A 61 13.56 -8.54 -11.54
N ALA A 62 14.47 -8.32 -10.58
CA ALA A 62 14.54 -7.07 -9.82
C ALA A 62 14.82 -5.84 -10.71
N GLU A 63 15.64 -5.95 -11.75
CA GLU A 63 15.99 -4.83 -12.63
C GLU A 63 14.79 -4.38 -13.46
N ARG A 64 14.01 -5.34 -13.95
CA ARG A 64 12.81 -5.08 -14.74
C ARG A 64 11.70 -4.45 -13.89
N LEU A 65 11.51 -4.97 -12.67
CA LEU A 65 10.57 -4.39 -11.70
C LEU A 65 10.99 -2.97 -11.31
N ALA A 66 12.30 -2.75 -11.04
CA ALA A 66 12.87 -1.45 -10.69
C ALA A 66 12.65 -0.42 -11.81
N THR A 67 12.88 -0.82 -13.07
CA THR A 67 12.62 0.04 -14.23
C THR A 67 11.16 0.47 -14.31
N ARG A 68 10.21 -0.45 -14.10
CA ARG A 68 8.76 -0.15 -14.08
C ARG A 68 8.37 0.75 -12.92
N ALA A 69 9.03 0.60 -11.77
CA ALA A 69 8.79 1.40 -10.58
C ALA A 69 9.56 2.74 -10.56
N SER A 70 10.35 3.04 -11.60
CA SER A 70 11.22 4.23 -11.66
C SER A 70 12.17 4.34 -10.46
N THR A 71 12.82 3.22 -10.13
CA THR A 71 13.80 3.10 -9.02
C THR A 71 14.93 2.16 -9.40
N ASP A 72 15.82 1.80 -8.48
CA ASP A 72 16.86 0.79 -8.63
C ASP A 72 16.47 -0.55 -7.97
N SER A 73 17.31 -1.59 -8.14
CA SER A 73 17.00 -2.91 -7.58
C SER A 73 16.94 -2.94 -6.04
N PRO A 74 17.79 -2.26 -5.27
CA PRO A 74 17.60 -2.08 -3.84
C PRO A 74 16.29 -1.35 -3.48
N GLY A 75 15.94 -0.32 -4.25
CA GLY A 75 14.73 0.47 -4.04
C GLY A 75 13.47 -0.35 -4.26
N ILE A 76 13.39 -1.16 -5.33
CA ILE A 76 12.21 -2.00 -5.54
C ILE A 76 12.07 -3.08 -4.47
N ALA A 77 13.17 -3.66 -4.00
CA ALA A 77 13.16 -4.61 -2.90
C ALA A 77 12.63 -3.96 -1.60
N ALA A 78 13.11 -2.75 -1.29
CA ALA A 78 12.65 -1.99 -0.13
C ALA A 78 11.16 -1.61 -0.22
N LEU A 79 10.66 -1.25 -1.41
CA LEU A 79 9.25 -0.93 -1.64
C LEU A 79 8.34 -2.14 -1.39
N TYR A 80 8.72 -3.34 -1.87
CA TYR A 80 7.96 -4.57 -1.59
C TYR A 80 8.05 -4.97 -0.12
N SER A 81 9.22 -4.85 0.51
CA SER A 81 9.39 -5.08 1.96
C SER A 81 8.50 -4.17 2.79
N CYS A 82 8.48 -2.87 2.48
CA CYS A 82 7.60 -1.88 3.10
C CYS A 82 6.13 -2.26 2.92
N ALA A 83 5.69 -2.61 1.72
CA ALA A 83 4.32 -2.98 1.43
C ALA A 83 3.85 -4.17 2.29
N VAL A 84 4.65 -5.23 2.40
CA VAL A 84 4.33 -6.39 3.24
C VAL A 84 4.34 -6.03 4.73
N ARG A 85 5.33 -5.27 5.19
CA ARG A 85 5.42 -4.83 6.59
C ARG A 85 4.20 -4.01 7.00
N GLU A 86 3.82 -3.03 6.21
CA GLU A 86 2.69 -2.13 6.51
C GLU A 86 1.35 -2.89 6.54
N THR A 87 1.13 -3.87 5.66
CA THR A 87 -0.09 -4.68 5.73
C THR A 87 -0.16 -5.55 6.97
N ILE A 88 0.98 -6.04 7.48
CA ILE A 88 1.04 -6.76 8.75
C ILE A 88 0.78 -5.79 9.91
N GLU A 89 1.47 -4.64 9.95
CA GLU A 89 1.43 -3.67 11.07
C GLU A 89 0.09 -2.95 11.18
N GLU A 90 -0.62 -2.74 10.06
CA GLU A 90 -1.88 -2.00 10.08
C GLU A 90 -3.13 -2.91 10.13
N VAL A 91 -3.09 -4.05 9.44
CA VAL A 91 -4.30 -4.88 9.24
C VAL A 91 -4.12 -6.38 9.45
N ASP A 92 -2.97 -6.82 9.97
CA ASP A 92 -2.67 -8.23 10.31
C ASP A 92 -2.73 -9.16 9.08
N VAL A 93 -2.31 -8.66 7.91
CA VAL A 93 -2.28 -9.43 6.65
C VAL A 93 -0.85 -9.62 6.21
N ASP A 94 -0.38 -10.88 6.20
CA ASP A 94 0.91 -11.27 5.65
C ASP A 94 0.72 -11.68 4.18
N LEU A 95 1.34 -10.92 3.27
CA LEU A 95 1.21 -11.11 1.82
C LEU A 95 2.30 -11.98 1.21
N ALA A 96 3.37 -12.27 1.95
CA ALA A 96 4.51 -12.98 1.40
C ALA A 96 5.21 -13.85 2.44
N PRO A 97 5.48 -15.12 2.13
CA PRO A 97 6.21 -16.01 3.01
C PRO A 97 7.67 -15.58 3.16
N VAL A 98 8.26 -15.99 4.26
CA VAL A 98 9.71 -15.93 4.47
C VAL A 98 10.27 -17.33 4.25
N ASP A 99 11.33 -17.46 3.45
CA ASP A 99 11.98 -18.73 3.18
C ASP A 99 12.84 -19.23 4.37
N GLU A 100 13.49 -20.38 4.21
CA GLU A 100 14.35 -20.99 5.22
C GLU A 100 15.62 -20.18 5.54
N HIS A 101 16.00 -19.23 4.67
CA HIS A 101 17.15 -18.33 4.84
C HIS A 101 16.76 -16.95 5.38
N GLY A 102 15.47 -16.70 5.60
CA GLY A 102 14.94 -15.44 6.10
C GLY A 102 14.67 -14.39 5.02
N ALA A 103 14.74 -14.76 3.74
CA ALA A 103 14.38 -13.88 2.63
C ALA A 103 12.85 -13.81 2.45
N LEU A 104 12.36 -12.60 2.19
CA LEU A 104 10.96 -12.36 1.84
C LEU A 104 10.73 -12.78 0.38
N VAL A 105 9.83 -13.72 0.13
CA VAL A 105 9.58 -14.24 -1.23
C VAL A 105 8.35 -13.57 -1.83
N ILE A 106 8.57 -12.68 -2.79
CA ILE A 106 7.51 -11.93 -3.47
C ILE A 106 7.08 -12.66 -4.75
N GLN A 107 5.85 -13.13 -4.77
CA GLN A 107 5.17 -13.62 -5.98
C GLN A 107 4.69 -12.41 -6.79
N THR A 108 5.45 -11.95 -7.78
CA THR A 108 5.19 -10.69 -8.48
C THR A 108 3.86 -10.67 -9.24
N ALA A 109 3.39 -11.84 -9.68
CA ALA A 109 2.08 -11.99 -10.31
C ALA A 109 0.90 -11.81 -9.32
N LEU A 110 1.12 -12.08 -8.02
CA LEU A 110 0.10 -11.93 -6.96
C LEU A 110 0.16 -10.56 -6.29
N MET A 111 1.22 -9.79 -6.53
CA MET A 111 1.40 -8.45 -5.97
C MET A 111 1.95 -7.48 -7.04
N PRO A 112 1.21 -7.25 -8.14
CA PRO A 112 1.64 -6.36 -9.20
C PRO A 112 1.71 -4.90 -8.75
N LEU A 113 2.70 -4.16 -9.27
CA LEU A 113 2.72 -2.70 -9.26
C LEU A 113 1.62 -2.19 -10.21
N ILE A 114 0.69 -1.38 -9.70
CA ILE A 114 -0.47 -0.89 -10.45
C ILE A 114 -0.40 0.61 -10.76
N ASP A 115 0.25 1.42 -9.89
CA ASP A 115 0.37 2.85 -10.12
C ASP A 115 1.57 3.46 -9.37
N HIS A 116 1.93 4.71 -9.73
CA HIS A 116 3.03 5.48 -9.16
C HIS A 116 2.67 6.96 -9.07
N TRP A 117 2.70 7.52 -7.87
CA TRP A 117 2.34 8.91 -7.60
C TRP A 117 3.42 9.64 -6.82
N VAL A 118 3.79 10.84 -7.30
CA VAL A 118 4.70 11.74 -6.60
C VAL A 118 3.94 12.99 -6.14
N THR A 119 4.01 13.29 -4.85
CA THR A 119 3.37 14.50 -4.31
C THR A 119 3.95 15.75 -4.97
N PRO A 120 3.11 16.71 -5.40
CA PRO A 120 3.54 17.95 -6.03
C PRO A 120 4.54 18.76 -5.20
N GLU A 121 5.38 19.57 -5.86
CA GLU A 121 6.45 20.35 -5.21
C GLU A 121 5.95 21.47 -4.28
N VAL A 122 4.69 21.86 -4.44
CA VAL A 122 4.06 22.90 -3.60
C VAL A 122 3.70 22.41 -2.20
N GLU A 123 3.69 21.08 -2.00
CA GLU A 123 3.35 20.47 -0.73
C GLU A 123 4.55 20.39 0.22
N SER A 124 4.31 20.63 1.51
CA SER A 124 5.35 20.57 2.54
C SER A 124 5.75 19.15 2.91
N TRP A 125 4.84 18.19 2.78
CA TRP A 125 5.06 16.76 3.01
C TRP A 125 4.94 16.04 1.68
N ARG A 126 6.07 15.49 1.21
CA ARG A 126 6.10 14.84 -0.10
C ARG A 126 6.47 13.37 0.03
N TYR A 127 5.71 12.56 -0.71
CA TYR A 127 5.92 11.13 -0.85
C TYR A 127 6.03 10.75 -2.32
N ASP A 128 6.84 9.74 -2.58
CA ASP A 128 7.00 9.04 -3.85
C ASP A 128 6.42 7.64 -3.65
N VAL A 129 5.14 7.46 -4.00
CA VAL A 129 4.33 6.31 -3.59
C VAL A 129 4.17 5.32 -4.73
N ARG A 130 4.51 4.04 -4.49
CA ARG A 130 4.16 2.93 -5.37
C ARG A 130 2.93 2.22 -4.82
N PHE A 131 1.96 2.00 -5.70
CA PHE A 131 0.73 1.29 -5.39
C PHE A 131 0.82 -0.15 -5.91
N PHE A 132 0.61 -1.10 -5.02
CA PHE A 132 0.52 -2.51 -5.34
C PHE A 132 -0.91 -3.00 -5.14
N ALA A 133 -1.32 -4.03 -5.86
CA ALA A 133 -2.57 -4.73 -5.61
C ALA A 133 -2.26 -6.14 -5.10
N ALA A 134 -3.03 -6.62 -4.13
CA ALA A 134 -2.89 -7.99 -3.64
C ALA A 134 -4.23 -8.54 -3.15
N ALA A 135 -4.54 -9.79 -3.49
CA ALA A 135 -5.65 -10.48 -2.86
C ALA A 135 -5.28 -10.85 -1.42
N VAL A 136 -6.23 -10.68 -0.49
CA VAL A 136 -6.06 -11.19 0.87
C VAL A 136 -5.95 -12.72 0.81
N PRO A 137 -4.93 -13.33 1.44
CA PRO A 137 -4.78 -14.78 1.45
C PRO A 137 -6.02 -15.48 2.01
N GLU A 138 -6.38 -16.63 1.42
CA GLU A 138 -7.54 -17.39 1.84
C GLU A 138 -7.48 -17.76 3.33
N GLY A 139 -8.59 -17.56 4.03
CA GLY A 139 -8.68 -17.82 5.49
C GLY A 139 -8.08 -16.72 6.37
N THR A 140 -7.57 -15.63 5.78
CA THR A 140 -7.07 -14.47 6.54
C THR A 140 -8.22 -13.47 6.77
N ASP A 141 -8.36 -13.02 8.02
CA ASP A 141 -9.31 -11.97 8.41
C ASP A 141 -8.53 -10.66 8.63
N ALA A 142 -8.58 -9.77 7.64
CA ALA A 142 -7.94 -8.47 7.74
C ALA A 142 -8.65 -7.60 8.80
N ARG A 143 -7.96 -7.30 9.87
CA ARG A 143 -8.48 -6.54 11.03
C ARG A 143 -7.55 -5.39 11.38
N LEU A 144 -8.13 -4.27 11.75
CA LEU A 144 -7.36 -3.11 12.18
C LEU A 144 -6.58 -3.42 13.47
N VAL A 145 -5.26 -3.29 13.43
CA VAL A 145 -4.36 -3.52 14.58
C VAL A 145 -3.47 -2.31 14.92
N THR A 146 -3.50 -1.26 14.08
CA THR A 146 -2.77 -0.01 14.30
C THR A 146 -3.60 1.02 15.06
N THR A 147 -2.93 2.03 15.64
CA THR A 147 -3.56 3.23 16.21
C THR A 147 -3.57 4.42 15.23
N GLU A 148 -2.95 4.28 14.07
CA GLU A 148 -2.88 5.31 13.02
C GLU A 148 -4.19 5.46 12.23
N ALA A 149 -5.02 4.42 12.25
CA ALA A 149 -6.38 4.43 11.72
C ALA A 149 -7.38 4.10 12.82
N ASP A 150 -8.61 4.58 12.68
CA ASP A 150 -9.70 4.35 13.64
C ASP A 150 -10.86 3.53 13.06
N ARG A 151 -10.80 3.22 11.76
CA ARG A 151 -11.79 2.39 11.07
C ARG A 151 -11.15 1.66 9.90
N ALA A 152 -11.55 0.41 9.70
CA ALA A 152 -11.30 -0.36 8.47
C ALA A 152 -12.66 -0.75 7.88
N THR A 153 -12.84 -0.58 6.57
CA THR A 153 -14.10 -0.85 5.88
C THR A 153 -13.84 -1.49 4.53
N TRP A 154 -14.50 -2.60 4.26
CA TRP A 154 -14.52 -3.23 2.94
C TRP A 154 -15.61 -2.60 2.10
N LEU A 155 -15.27 -2.15 0.90
CA LEU A 155 -16.18 -1.52 -0.05
C LEU A 155 -15.84 -1.99 -1.46
N THR A 156 -16.84 -2.13 -2.32
CA THR A 156 -16.57 -2.20 -3.75
C THR A 156 -15.99 -0.86 -4.23
N PRO A 157 -15.11 -0.83 -5.24
CA PRO A 157 -14.61 0.44 -5.80
C PRO A 157 -15.73 1.41 -6.18
N ALA A 158 -16.81 0.90 -6.78
CA ALA A 158 -17.97 1.71 -7.15
C ALA A 158 -18.63 2.36 -5.92
N ALA A 159 -18.83 1.60 -4.82
CA ALA A 159 -19.41 2.13 -3.58
C ALA A 159 -18.47 3.16 -2.93
N ALA A 160 -17.15 2.93 -2.95
CA ALA A 160 -16.18 3.88 -2.41
C ALA A 160 -16.20 5.21 -3.18
N LEU A 161 -16.28 5.18 -4.52
CA LEU A 161 -16.39 6.39 -5.36
C LEU A 161 -17.72 7.11 -5.17
N GLU A 162 -18.84 6.41 -4.97
CA GLU A 162 -20.14 7.00 -4.65
C GLU A 162 -20.11 7.73 -3.30
N GLU A 163 -19.53 7.10 -2.27
CA GLU A 163 -19.35 7.68 -0.94
C GLU A 163 -18.43 8.91 -0.98
N PHE A 164 -17.35 8.86 -1.78
CA PHE A 164 -16.47 10.00 -2.05
C PHE A 164 -17.23 11.16 -2.69
N GLY A 165 -17.96 10.91 -3.77
CA GLY A 165 -18.75 11.93 -4.47
C GLY A 165 -19.83 12.57 -3.59
N SER A 166 -20.33 11.87 -2.58
CA SER A 166 -21.28 12.39 -1.58
C SER A 166 -20.61 13.11 -0.40
N GLY A 167 -19.27 13.11 -0.31
CA GLY A 167 -18.49 13.68 0.78
C GLY A 167 -18.44 12.86 2.07
N ARG A 168 -18.99 11.64 2.09
CA ARG A 168 -18.96 10.77 3.27
C ARG A 168 -17.65 10.00 3.45
N LEU A 169 -16.88 9.83 2.36
CA LEU A 169 -15.61 9.10 2.34
C LEU A 169 -14.52 9.97 1.69
N PRO A 170 -14.00 11.00 2.40
CA PRO A 170 -12.97 11.87 1.83
C PRO A 170 -11.69 11.10 1.56
N MET A 171 -11.11 11.29 0.36
CA MET A 171 -9.90 10.63 -0.11
C MET A 171 -8.92 11.66 -0.68
N LEU A 172 -7.64 11.28 -0.72
CA LEU A 172 -6.63 12.02 -1.49
C LEU A 172 -6.72 11.62 -2.98
N PRO A 173 -6.30 12.50 -3.92
CA PRO A 173 -6.37 12.23 -5.35
C PRO A 173 -5.77 10.87 -5.79
N PRO A 174 -4.61 10.42 -5.28
CA PRO A 174 -4.09 9.09 -5.63
C PRO A 174 -5.01 7.94 -5.22
N THR A 175 -5.66 8.06 -4.06
CA THR A 175 -6.57 7.01 -3.56
C THR A 175 -7.81 6.89 -4.43
N GLU A 176 -8.38 8.03 -4.85
CA GLU A 176 -9.52 8.08 -5.78
C GLU A 176 -9.15 7.49 -7.15
N ALA A 177 -7.97 7.85 -7.68
CA ALA A 177 -7.55 7.46 -9.02
C ALA A 177 -7.26 5.97 -9.18
N VAL A 178 -6.91 5.30 -8.08
CA VAL A 178 -6.56 3.86 -8.07
C VAL A 178 -7.79 2.97 -7.89
N LEU A 179 -8.94 3.52 -7.44
CA LEU A 179 -10.23 2.82 -7.34
C LEU A 179 -10.88 2.63 -8.71
#